data_b0bcd20348a9e24ed86f9e93aaa4afbb
#
_entry.id   b0bcd20348a9e24ed86f9e93aaa4afbb
#
_cell.length_a   1.000
_cell.length_b   1.000
_cell.length_c   1.000
_cell.angle_alpha   90.00
_cell.angle_beta   90.00
_cell.angle_gamma   90.00
#
_symmetry.space_group_name_H-M   'P 1'
#
loop_
_entity.id
_entity.type
_entity.pdbx_description
1 polymer ?
#
loop_
_entity_poly.entity_id
_entity_poly.type
_entity_poly.pdbx_seq_one_letter_code
_entity_poly.pdbx_strand_id
1 'polypeptide(L)'
;MTAFVILHYRAIDTTRSCVRSIRALTGDKHIVIVDNASPDGTGKQLAEEFAASPDVTVLLHGKNDGFARGNNVGVRWVCAHLDADFTVVLNNDVEIPQHDFIPQIARIYAQNPFDLLGPDIVSVFSGIHQSPKTLHGCTLESVRHKRACVARSKNPILLLLSSGEKNSPAIWRLVQIRNRKKQHIDTT
;
A
#
# COMPACT_ATOMS: atom_id res chain seq x y z
N MET A 1 2.92 13.97 -6.34
CA MET A 1 3.77 13.04 -5.54
C MET A 1 2.96 11.82 -5.11
N THR A 2 3.60 10.62 -4.98
CA THR A 2 2.95 9.40 -4.45
C THR A 2 3.58 9.02 -3.12
N ALA A 3 2.76 8.87 -2.07
CA ALA A 3 3.22 8.40 -0.76
C ALA A 3 3.10 6.87 -0.65
N PHE A 4 4.11 6.20 -0.11
CA PHE A 4 4.13 4.78 0.16
C PHE A 4 4.13 4.55 1.67
N VAL A 5 3.15 3.83 2.20
CA VAL A 5 3.06 3.45 3.61
C VAL A 5 3.41 1.98 3.76
N ILE A 6 4.49 1.68 4.45
CA ILE A 6 4.98 0.33 4.72
C ILE A 6 4.75 0.01 6.20
N LEU A 7 4.05 -1.06 6.50
CA LEU A 7 3.94 -1.55 7.86
C LEU A 7 5.09 -2.51 8.16
N HIS A 8 5.99 -2.11 9.06
CA HIS A 8 7.12 -2.92 9.52
C HIS A 8 6.76 -3.63 10.82
N TYR A 9 7.08 -4.90 10.91
CA TYR A 9 7.10 -5.67 12.16
C TYR A 9 8.16 -6.75 12.05
N ARG A 10 9.31 -6.57 12.72
CA ARG A 10 10.49 -7.43 12.56
C ARG A 10 11.00 -7.46 11.10
N ALA A 11 11.71 -8.49 10.68
CA ALA A 11 12.11 -8.72 9.27
C ALA A 11 12.69 -7.47 8.57
N ILE A 12 13.73 -6.88 9.16
CA ILE A 12 14.33 -5.62 8.70
C ILE A 12 14.85 -5.69 7.25
N ASP A 13 15.47 -6.82 6.85
CA ASP A 13 16.02 -6.97 5.51
C ASP A 13 14.94 -7.00 4.43
N THR A 14 13.78 -7.57 4.75
CA THR A 14 12.60 -7.55 3.89
C THR A 14 12.10 -6.10 3.70
N THR A 15 12.04 -5.33 4.78
CA THR A 15 11.67 -3.91 4.71
C THR A 15 12.67 -3.11 3.88
N ARG A 16 13.97 -3.37 4.03
CA ARG A 16 15.02 -2.74 3.21
C ARG A 16 14.87 -3.07 1.72
N SER A 17 14.55 -4.32 1.38
CA SER A 17 14.28 -4.73 0.00
C SER A 17 13.06 -4.02 -0.58
N CYS A 18 11.97 -3.93 0.19
CA CYS A 18 10.78 -3.16 -0.18
C CYS A 18 11.13 -1.69 -0.46
N VAL A 19 11.85 -1.02 0.44
CA VAL A 19 12.29 0.38 0.25
C VAL A 19 13.15 0.53 -1.00
N ARG A 20 14.09 -0.38 -1.24
CA ARG A 20 14.92 -0.35 -2.47
C ARG A 20 14.08 -0.47 -3.73
N SER A 21 13.08 -1.36 -3.74
CA SER A 21 12.20 -1.53 -4.90
C SER A 21 11.38 -0.27 -5.18
N ILE A 22 10.87 0.40 -4.14
CA ILE A 22 10.14 1.66 -4.28
C ILE A 22 11.06 2.79 -4.76
N ARG A 23 12.28 2.89 -4.23
CA ARG A 23 13.25 3.90 -4.67
C ARG A 23 13.60 3.78 -6.16
N ALA A 24 13.59 2.57 -6.71
CA ALA A 24 13.84 2.30 -8.13
C ALA A 24 12.70 2.74 -9.06
N LEU A 25 11.51 3.06 -8.53
CA LEU A 25 10.38 3.51 -9.35
C LEU A 25 10.63 4.88 -9.96
N THR A 26 10.09 5.11 -11.15
CA THR A 26 10.07 6.44 -11.77
C THR A 26 8.98 7.31 -11.19
N GLY A 27 9.26 8.57 -10.93
CA GLY A 27 8.29 9.57 -10.42
C GLY A 27 8.58 10.00 -8.98
N ASP A 28 7.96 11.12 -8.61
CA ASP A 28 8.10 11.72 -7.29
C ASP A 28 7.38 10.90 -6.22
N LYS A 29 8.10 10.57 -5.15
CA LYS A 29 7.62 9.66 -4.10
C LYS A 29 8.20 9.99 -2.73
N HIS A 30 7.44 9.61 -1.68
CA HIS A 30 7.88 9.62 -0.30
C HIS A 30 7.48 8.31 0.39
N ILE A 31 8.36 7.75 1.21
CA ILE A 31 8.16 6.47 1.90
C ILE A 31 7.95 6.72 3.38
N VAL A 32 6.86 6.19 3.93
CA VAL A 32 6.55 6.23 5.36
C VAL A 32 6.58 4.81 5.90
N ILE A 33 7.58 4.49 6.72
CA ILE A 33 7.69 3.20 7.40
C ILE A 33 7.05 3.35 8.78
N VAL A 34 6.06 2.52 9.09
CA VAL A 34 5.46 2.45 10.43
C VAL A 34 5.98 1.20 11.13
N ASP A 35 6.81 1.36 12.14
CA ASP A 35 7.19 0.26 13.03
C ASP A 35 6.05 -0.03 14.01
N ASN A 36 5.47 -1.21 13.89
CA ASN A 36 4.34 -1.66 14.71
C ASN A 36 4.81 -2.27 16.05
N ALA A 37 5.72 -1.59 16.73
CA ALA A 37 6.38 -1.99 17.97
C ALA A 37 7.17 -3.32 17.83
N SER A 38 8.14 -3.35 16.95
CA SER A 38 9.05 -4.49 16.77
C SER A 38 9.86 -4.73 18.04
N PRO A 39 9.72 -5.88 18.73
CA PRO A 39 10.36 -6.14 20.02
C PRO A 39 11.86 -6.40 19.91
N ASP A 40 12.36 -6.67 18.70
CA ASP A 40 13.77 -6.93 18.38
C ASP A 40 14.60 -5.68 18.09
N GLY A 41 14.00 -4.49 18.25
CA GLY A 41 14.67 -3.21 18.03
C GLY A 41 14.86 -2.81 16.57
N THR A 42 14.37 -3.59 15.61
CA THR A 42 14.53 -3.33 14.17
C THR A 42 13.89 -2.01 13.73
N GLY A 43 12.79 -1.58 14.37
CA GLY A 43 12.19 -0.28 14.10
C GLY A 43 13.14 0.90 14.41
N LYS A 44 13.88 0.84 15.54
CA LYS A 44 14.89 1.85 15.89
C LYS A 44 16.05 1.84 14.90
N GLN A 45 16.53 0.66 14.50
CA GLN A 45 17.58 0.54 13.49
C GLN A 45 17.17 1.19 12.16
N LEU A 46 15.92 1.00 11.71
CA LEU A 46 15.40 1.68 10.52
C LEU A 46 15.33 3.20 10.71
N ALA A 47 14.92 3.67 11.89
CA ALA A 47 14.86 5.10 12.17
C ALA A 47 16.25 5.74 12.12
N GLU A 48 17.27 5.08 12.66
CA GLU A 48 18.66 5.52 12.59
C GLU A 48 19.21 5.48 11.15
N GLU A 49 18.95 4.38 10.42
CA GLU A 49 19.41 4.18 9.05
C GLU A 49 18.86 5.25 8.09
N PHE A 50 17.60 5.59 8.24
CA PHE A 50 16.93 6.56 7.36
C PHE A 50 16.87 8.00 7.91
N ALA A 51 17.51 8.30 9.06
CA ALA A 51 17.46 9.61 9.68
C ALA A 51 17.88 10.78 8.77
N ALA A 52 18.84 10.54 7.86
CA ALA A 52 19.32 11.54 6.90
C ALA A 52 18.66 11.41 5.50
N SER A 53 17.69 10.52 5.33
CA SER A 53 17.04 10.28 4.03
C SER A 53 15.84 11.21 3.84
N PRO A 54 15.88 12.17 2.92
CA PRO A 54 14.77 13.13 2.75
C PRO A 54 13.52 12.49 2.15
N ASP A 55 13.64 11.32 1.55
CA ASP A 55 12.59 10.54 0.88
C ASP A 55 11.93 9.50 1.79
N VAL A 56 12.41 9.32 3.03
CA VAL A 56 11.92 8.31 3.97
C VAL A 56 11.62 8.90 5.34
N THR A 57 10.45 8.58 5.88
CA THR A 57 10.09 8.87 7.27
C THR A 57 9.82 7.57 8.02
N VAL A 58 10.39 7.39 9.20
CA VAL A 58 10.13 6.24 10.06
C VAL A 58 9.34 6.67 11.28
N LEU A 59 8.19 6.04 11.49
CA LEU A 59 7.30 6.28 12.62
C LEU A 59 7.39 5.10 13.60
N LEU A 60 7.89 5.33 14.80
CA LEU A 60 7.93 4.33 15.86
C LEU A 60 6.58 4.33 16.59
N HIS A 61 5.75 3.31 16.34
CA HIS A 61 4.46 3.16 17.00
C HIS A 61 4.64 2.38 18.31
N GLY A 62 4.18 2.95 19.43
CA GLY A 62 4.50 2.45 20.78
C GLY A 62 3.90 1.09 21.15
N LYS A 63 3.00 0.52 20.33
CA LYS A 63 2.38 -0.79 20.54
C LYS A 63 1.99 -1.47 19.23
N ASN A 64 1.92 -2.79 19.25
CA ASN A 64 1.39 -3.55 18.12
C ASN A 64 -0.14 -3.53 18.13
N ASP A 65 -0.73 -2.63 17.36
CA ASP A 65 -2.18 -2.49 17.20
C ASP A 65 -2.75 -3.36 16.07
N GLY A 66 -1.94 -4.24 15.51
CA GLY A 66 -2.30 -5.08 14.36
C GLY A 66 -2.24 -4.30 13.03
N PHE A 67 -2.54 -5.03 11.95
CA PHE A 67 -2.33 -4.58 10.59
C PHE A 67 -3.08 -3.27 10.24
N ALA A 68 -4.40 -3.26 10.45
CA ALA A 68 -5.23 -2.14 10.01
C ALA A 68 -4.92 -0.83 10.75
N ARG A 69 -4.72 -0.91 12.07
CA ARG A 69 -4.45 0.27 12.89
C ARG A 69 -3.03 0.79 12.66
N GLY A 70 -2.05 -0.12 12.51
CA GLY A 70 -0.68 0.24 12.16
C GLY A 70 -0.61 1.01 10.85
N ASN A 71 -1.22 0.50 9.78
CA ASN A 71 -1.31 1.21 8.49
C ASN A 71 -2.00 2.56 8.61
N ASN A 72 -3.06 2.67 9.42
CA ASN A 72 -3.75 3.93 9.64
C ASN A 72 -2.89 5.01 10.32
N VAL A 73 -1.85 4.62 11.07
CA VAL A 73 -0.87 5.58 11.61
C VAL A 73 -0.13 6.26 10.47
N GLY A 74 0.39 5.46 9.53
CA GLY A 74 1.09 5.98 8.35
C GLY A 74 0.19 6.82 7.44
N VAL A 75 -1.02 6.33 7.13
CA VAL A 75 -1.98 7.07 6.28
C VAL A 75 -2.35 8.42 6.90
N ARG A 76 -2.61 8.48 8.22
CA ARG A 76 -2.88 9.74 8.90
C ARG A 76 -1.70 10.70 8.86
N TRP A 77 -0.48 10.16 9.02
CA TRP A 77 0.72 10.97 8.92
C TRP A 77 0.87 11.57 7.51
N VAL A 78 0.70 10.77 6.46
CA VAL A 78 0.70 11.25 5.05
C VAL A 78 -0.30 12.37 4.87
N CYS A 79 -1.57 12.17 5.28
CA CYS A 79 -2.61 13.18 5.13
C CYS A 79 -2.35 14.49 5.88
N ALA A 80 -1.56 14.44 6.94
CA ALA A 80 -1.24 15.61 7.76
C ALA A 80 0.01 16.37 7.31
N HIS A 81 0.96 15.69 6.63
CA HIS A 81 2.29 16.25 6.39
C HIS A 81 2.69 16.30 4.90
N LEU A 82 1.99 15.56 4.02
CA LEU A 82 2.33 15.47 2.61
C LEU A 82 1.15 15.88 1.73
N ASP A 83 1.45 16.57 0.64
CA ASP A 83 0.50 16.81 -0.45
C ASP A 83 0.66 15.69 -1.50
N ALA A 84 0.13 14.52 -1.17
CA ALA A 84 0.24 13.33 -2.01
C ALA A 84 -1.01 13.15 -2.87
N ASP A 85 -0.83 12.95 -4.19
CA ASP A 85 -1.93 12.63 -5.10
C ASP A 85 -2.49 11.22 -4.83
N PHE A 86 -1.59 10.29 -4.48
CA PHE A 86 -1.92 8.90 -4.19
C PHE A 86 -1.22 8.42 -2.93
N THR A 87 -1.89 7.55 -2.17
CA THR A 87 -1.28 6.83 -1.05
C THR A 87 -1.30 5.34 -1.35
N VAL A 88 -0.12 4.72 -1.41
CA VAL A 88 0.07 3.29 -1.62
C VAL A 88 0.34 2.65 -0.27
N VAL A 89 -0.51 1.72 0.17
CA VAL A 89 -0.34 0.98 1.43
C VAL A 89 0.10 -0.43 1.10
N LEU A 90 1.23 -0.87 1.63
CA LEU A 90 1.81 -2.18 1.33
C LEU A 90 2.47 -2.82 2.56
N ASN A 91 2.56 -4.15 2.54
CA ASN A 91 3.36 -4.89 3.49
C ASN A 91 4.85 -4.71 3.20
N ASN A 92 5.68 -4.96 4.21
CA ASN A 92 7.13 -4.87 4.07
C ASN A 92 7.78 -5.99 3.24
N ASP A 93 7.03 -7.04 2.89
CA ASP A 93 7.46 -8.16 2.05
C ASP A 93 7.09 -8.01 0.57
N VAL A 94 6.70 -6.80 0.16
CA VAL A 94 6.32 -6.48 -1.21
C VAL A 94 7.51 -5.90 -1.97
N GLU A 95 7.72 -6.37 -3.19
CA GLU A 95 8.61 -5.75 -4.16
C GLU A 95 7.83 -5.30 -5.40
N ILE A 96 8.15 -4.13 -5.91
CA ILE A 96 7.51 -3.54 -7.09
C ILE A 96 8.54 -3.50 -8.23
N PRO A 97 8.58 -4.49 -9.12
CA PRO A 97 9.55 -4.53 -10.22
C PRO A 97 9.21 -3.60 -11.38
N GLN A 98 7.99 -3.06 -11.42
CA GLN A 98 7.52 -2.17 -12.47
C GLN A 98 8.03 -0.74 -12.27
N HIS A 99 9.09 -0.34 -12.96
CA HIS A 99 9.66 1.01 -12.83
C HIS A 99 8.67 2.15 -13.13
N ASP A 100 7.70 1.94 -14.03
CA ASP A 100 6.65 2.88 -14.40
C ASP A 100 5.37 2.77 -13.57
N PHE A 101 5.44 2.14 -12.39
CA PHE A 101 4.30 1.90 -11.49
C PHE A 101 3.54 3.19 -11.15
N ILE A 102 4.24 4.26 -10.74
CA ILE A 102 3.61 5.55 -10.40
C ILE A 102 2.94 6.20 -11.61
N PRO A 103 3.58 6.35 -12.78
CA PRO A 103 2.92 6.81 -13.99
C PRO A 103 1.70 5.98 -14.39
N GLN A 104 1.74 4.66 -14.18
CA GLN A 104 0.60 3.80 -14.48
C GLN A 104 -0.60 4.06 -13.57
N ILE A 105 -0.40 4.27 -12.26
CA ILE A 105 -1.47 4.67 -11.34
C ILE A 105 -2.14 5.95 -11.82
N ALA A 106 -1.35 6.97 -12.13
CA ALA A 106 -1.86 8.25 -12.60
C ALA A 106 -2.67 8.12 -13.90
N ARG A 107 -2.18 7.31 -14.86
CA ARG A 107 -2.87 7.02 -16.12
C ARG A 107 -4.20 6.29 -15.88
N ILE A 108 -4.23 5.29 -15.01
CA ILE A 108 -5.45 4.55 -14.68
C ILE A 108 -6.46 5.48 -14.02
N TYR A 109 -6.01 6.34 -13.10
CA TYR A 109 -6.87 7.31 -12.44
C TYR A 109 -7.46 8.34 -13.42
N ALA A 110 -6.67 8.85 -14.34
CA ALA A 110 -7.12 9.79 -15.36
C ALA A 110 -8.19 9.19 -16.29
N GLN A 111 -8.09 7.89 -16.61
CA GLN A 111 -9.06 7.19 -17.45
C GLN A 111 -10.32 6.80 -16.67
N ASN A 112 -10.16 6.36 -15.42
CA ASN A 112 -11.24 5.89 -14.56
C ASN A 112 -10.91 6.24 -13.10
N PRO A 113 -11.39 7.39 -12.62
CA PRO A 113 -11.19 7.80 -11.24
C PRO A 113 -11.67 6.74 -10.24
N PHE A 114 -10.89 6.48 -9.20
CA PHE A 114 -11.17 5.49 -8.16
C PHE A 114 -10.91 6.05 -6.77
N ASP A 115 -11.63 5.56 -5.78
CA ASP A 115 -11.33 5.81 -4.36
C ASP A 115 -10.32 4.78 -3.83
N LEU A 116 -10.38 3.56 -4.37
CA LEU A 116 -9.54 2.43 -3.99
C LEU A 116 -9.18 1.61 -5.22
N LEU A 117 -7.89 1.34 -5.39
CA LEU A 117 -7.35 0.44 -6.41
C LEU A 117 -6.66 -0.74 -5.72
N GLY A 118 -6.95 -1.97 -6.16
CA GLY A 118 -6.23 -3.18 -5.77
C GLY A 118 -5.44 -3.74 -6.94
N PRO A 119 -4.21 -4.23 -6.74
CA PRO A 119 -3.42 -4.85 -7.79
C PRO A 119 -3.81 -6.30 -8.01
N ASP A 120 -3.35 -6.85 -9.11
CA ASP A 120 -3.22 -8.30 -9.26
C ASP A 120 -1.95 -8.77 -8.54
N ILE A 121 -2.11 -9.71 -7.62
CA ILE A 121 -1.02 -10.26 -6.83
C ILE A 121 -0.62 -11.59 -7.44
N VAL A 122 0.65 -11.73 -7.81
CA VAL A 122 1.20 -12.97 -8.33
C VAL A 122 2.24 -13.51 -7.34
N SER A 123 2.04 -14.74 -6.88
CA SER A 123 3.04 -15.42 -6.06
C SER A 123 4.28 -15.74 -6.90
N VAL A 124 5.47 -15.33 -6.43
CA VAL A 124 6.75 -15.61 -7.11
C VAL A 124 7.05 -17.11 -7.19
N PHE A 125 6.61 -17.87 -6.17
CA PHE A 125 6.90 -19.30 -6.09
C PHE A 125 5.96 -20.15 -6.92
N SER A 126 4.67 -19.83 -6.97
CA SER A 126 3.68 -20.67 -7.65
C SER A 126 3.21 -20.10 -8.99
N GLY A 127 3.51 -18.84 -9.29
CA GLY A 127 2.96 -18.14 -10.46
C GLY A 127 1.44 -17.95 -10.40
N ILE A 128 0.81 -18.29 -9.26
CA ILE A 128 -0.63 -18.22 -9.11
C ILE A 128 -1.05 -16.79 -8.84
N HIS A 129 -2.03 -16.31 -9.61
CA HIS A 129 -2.70 -15.05 -9.37
C HIS A 129 -3.61 -15.17 -8.15
N GLN A 130 -3.35 -14.37 -7.13
CA GLN A 130 -4.07 -14.41 -5.85
C GLN A 130 -5.19 -13.35 -5.76
N SER A 131 -5.23 -12.43 -6.72
CA SER A 131 -6.34 -11.48 -6.83
C SER A 131 -7.59 -12.20 -7.35
N PRO A 132 -8.78 -11.92 -6.81
CA PRO A 132 -9.99 -12.52 -7.30
C PRO A 132 -10.20 -12.11 -8.76
N LYS A 133 -10.22 -13.08 -9.67
CA LYS A 133 -10.47 -12.87 -11.10
C LYS A 133 -11.88 -12.35 -11.38
N THR A 134 -12.79 -12.50 -10.42
CA THR A 134 -14.17 -12.02 -10.46
C THR A 134 -14.62 -11.64 -9.07
N LEU A 135 -15.32 -10.51 -8.94
CA LEU A 135 -15.99 -10.07 -7.70
C LEU A 135 -17.21 -10.93 -7.33
N HIS A 136 -17.27 -12.18 -7.75
CA HIS A 136 -18.31 -13.12 -7.38
C HIS A 136 -18.11 -13.50 -5.91
N GLY A 137 -18.89 -12.89 -5.02
CA GLY A 137 -18.88 -13.16 -3.58
C GLY A 137 -18.24 -12.09 -2.68
N CYS A 138 -17.66 -11.04 -3.23
CA CYS A 138 -17.30 -9.87 -2.41
C CYS A 138 -18.56 -9.02 -2.21
N THR A 139 -19.27 -9.23 -1.12
CA THR A 139 -20.39 -8.36 -0.74
C THR A 139 -19.84 -6.95 -0.48
N LEU A 140 -20.63 -5.94 -0.82
CA LEU A 140 -20.32 -4.52 -0.53
C LEU A 140 -19.98 -4.28 0.96
N GLU A 141 -20.39 -5.16 1.86
CA GLU A 141 -20.07 -5.15 3.28
C GLU A 141 -18.59 -5.47 3.57
N SER A 142 -17.97 -6.41 2.86
CA SER A 142 -16.54 -6.71 3.04
C SER A 142 -15.66 -5.54 2.57
N VAL A 143 -16.09 -4.82 1.53
CA VAL A 143 -15.43 -3.59 1.06
C VAL A 143 -15.70 -2.43 2.03
N ARG A 144 -16.92 -2.34 2.61
CA ARG A 144 -17.25 -1.33 3.65
C ARG A 144 -16.45 -1.55 4.93
N HIS A 145 -16.24 -2.78 5.35
CA HIS A 145 -15.41 -3.07 6.53
C HIS A 145 -13.93 -2.70 6.31
N LYS A 146 -13.41 -2.94 5.12
CA LYS A 146 -12.06 -2.49 4.72
C LYS A 146 -12.01 -0.96 4.52
N ARG A 147 -13.09 -0.32 4.04
CA ARG A 147 -13.22 1.14 3.99
C ARG A 147 -13.13 1.81 5.38
N ALA A 148 -13.61 1.17 6.42
CA ALA A 148 -13.52 1.74 7.78
C ALA A 148 -12.07 1.92 8.26
N CYS A 149 -11.12 1.13 7.77
CA CYS A 149 -9.70 1.27 8.11
C CYS A 149 -9.02 2.43 7.38
N VAL A 150 -9.53 2.84 6.22
CA VAL A 150 -8.88 3.79 5.30
C VAL A 150 -9.75 5.04 5.05
N ALA A 151 -10.94 5.09 5.61
CA ALA A 151 -12.06 5.97 5.24
C ALA A 151 -11.91 7.46 5.58
N ARG A 152 -10.71 7.98 5.86
CA ARG A 152 -10.48 9.41 6.12
C ARG A 152 -9.35 10.04 5.30
N SER A 153 -8.83 9.35 4.31
CA SER A 153 -7.91 9.99 3.37
C SER A 153 -8.69 10.84 2.37
N LYS A 154 -8.23 12.06 2.15
CA LYS A 154 -8.77 12.93 1.09
C LYS A 154 -8.35 12.46 -0.30
N ASN A 155 -7.32 11.61 -0.38
CA ASN A 155 -6.66 11.17 -1.61
C ASN A 155 -6.98 9.70 -1.91
N PRO A 156 -6.99 9.28 -3.18
CA PRO A 156 -7.15 7.88 -3.58
C PRO A 156 -6.11 6.97 -2.93
N ILE A 157 -6.53 5.79 -2.49
CA ILE A 157 -5.66 4.83 -1.81
C ILE A 157 -5.54 3.56 -2.62
N LEU A 158 -4.29 3.13 -2.81
CA LEU A 158 -3.95 1.85 -3.38
C LEU A 158 -3.52 0.88 -2.28
N LEU A 159 -4.27 -0.21 -2.10
CA LEU A 159 -3.94 -1.27 -1.14
C LEU A 159 -3.17 -2.38 -1.82
N LEU A 160 -1.91 -2.55 -1.43
CA LEU A 160 -1.04 -3.66 -1.82
C LEU A 160 -0.86 -4.59 -0.62
N LEU A 161 -1.68 -5.62 -0.51
CA LEU A 161 -1.60 -6.59 0.57
C LEU A 161 -0.86 -7.83 0.08
N SER A 162 0.12 -8.33 0.83
CA SER A 162 0.70 -9.64 0.54
C SER A 162 -0.32 -10.75 0.75
N SER A 163 -0.17 -11.82 0.00
CA SER A 163 -0.89 -13.04 0.21
C SER A 163 -0.32 -13.73 1.42
N GLY A 164 -0.82 -13.77 2.54
CA GLY A 164 -0.38 -14.42 3.78
C GLY A 164 0.44 -15.72 3.75
N GLU A 165 1.10 -16.06 2.66
CA GLU A 165 2.10 -17.13 2.55
C GLU A 165 3.41 -16.64 3.18
N LYS A 166 3.73 -17.21 4.33
CA LYS A 166 5.00 -16.97 5.01
C LYS A 166 6.16 -17.30 4.06
N ASN A 167 7.00 -16.30 3.76
CA ASN A 167 8.25 -16.35 2.99
C ASN A 167 8.15 -16.29 1.45
N SER A 168 7.12 -15.71 0.86
CA SER A 168 7.06 -15.54 -0.59
C SER A 168 7.07 -14.05 -0.99
N PRO A 169 8.07 -13.54 -1.71
CA PRO A 169 7.95 -12.24 -2.35
C PRO A 169 6.84 -12.29 -3.42
N ALA A 170 5.97 -11.30 -3.44
CA ALA A 170 4.88 -11.20 -4.41
C ALA A 170 5.26 -10.23 -5.52
N ILE A 171 5.05 -10.63 -6.79
CA ILE A 171 5.16 -9.75 -7.95
C ILE A 171 3.80 -9.12 -8.24
N TRP A 172 3.78 -7.82 -8.49
CA TRP A 172 2.57 -7.04 -8.61
C TRP A 172 2.34 -6.56 -10.04
N ARG A 173 1.12 -6.75 -10.56
CA ARG A 173 0.62 -6.08 -11.75
C ARG A 173 -0.64 -5.30 -11.39
N LEU A 174 -0.75 -4.07 -11.88
CA LEU A 174 -1.95 -3.24 -11.68
C LEU A 174 -3.12 -3.83 -12.47
N VAL A 175 -4.20 -4.17 -11.77
CA VAL A 175 -5.48 -4.57 -12.37
C VAL A 175 -6.54 -3.54 -12.00
N GLN A 176 -7.22 -3.03 -13.03
CA GLN A 176 -8.28 -2.06 -12.85
C GLN A 176 -9.53 -2.72 -12.27
N ILE A 177 -9.93 -2.32 -11.06
CA ILE A 177 -11.23 -2.68 -10.51
C ILE A 177 -12.26 -1.64 -10.98
N ARG A 178 -13.09 -2.00 -11.95
CA ARG A 178 -14.17 -1.13 -12.43
C ARG A 178 -15.23 -0.93 -11.34
N ASN A 179 -15.47 0.32 -10.97
CA ASN A 179 -16.59 0.69 -10.12
C ASN A 179 -17.89 0.68 -10.95
N ARG A 180 -18.72 -0.38 -10.83
CA ARG A 180 -20.01 -0.52 -11.54
C ARG A 180 -21.14 0.38 -11.01
N LYS A 181 -20.87 1.47 -10.30
CA LYS A 181 -21.89 2.27 -9.62
C LYS A 181 -22.25 3.63 -10.28
N LYS A 182 -22.03 3.81 -11.59
CA LYS A 182 -22.52 5.04 -12.27
C LYS A 182 -23.52 4.77 -13.41
N GLN A 183 -24.23 3.66 -13.40
CA GLN A 183 -25.23 3.37 -14.45
C GLN A 183 -26.63 3.04 -13.91
N HIS A 184 -27.09 3.68 -12.83
CA HIS A 184 -28.50 3.63 -12.47
C HIS A 184 -28.89 4.82 -11.61
N ILE A 185 -28.88 6.01 -12.16
CA ILE A 185 -29.71 7.14 -11.76
C ILE A 185 -29.82 8.01 -13.02
N ASP A 186 -30.70 7.65 -13.92
CA ASP A 186 -31.43 8.54 -14.82
C ASP A 186 -32.48 7.71 -15.56
N THR A 187 -33.62 7.52 -14.92
CA THR A 187 -34.94 7.35 -15.53
C THR A 187 -35.98 7.34 -14.41
N THR A 188 -36.49 8.43 -14.08
CA THR A 188 -37.92 8.88 -13.99
C THR A 188 -37.97 10.27 -13.38
#